data_a656a58989a1cf4564552b767d82f6aa
#
_entry.id   a656a58989a1cf4564552b767d82f6aa
#
_cell.length_a   1.000
_cell.length_b   1.000
_cell.length_c   1.000
_cell.angle_alpha   90.00
_cell.angle_beta   90.00
_cell.angle_gamma   90.00
#
_symmetry.space_group_name_H-M   'P 1'
#
loop_
_entity.id
_entity.type
_entity.pdbx_description
1 polymer ?
#
loop_
_entity_poly.entity_id
_entity_poly.type
_entity_poly.pdbx_seq_one_letter_code
_entity_poly.pdbx_strand_id
1 'polypeptide(L)'
;MHLDNVGAVILAGGCATRMGGEDKGLVCLKGKPLVCRAAEKLMPVCAHVVVSANRNLAAYRALGLTVVTDSLENFPGPLAGWLSAMDALTTDYVVSIPCDVPFFPADMVEKLYAALVARPDKACAAVRAGGFPQPTAAMMRRTARSSIAQYLAKGEHRVRGWLESAGCVWVDFGDLQAFANINTPEELAAAHQRLV
;
A
#
# COMPACT_ATOMS: atom_id res chain seq x y z
N MET A 1 16.86 -4.47 -7.14
CA MET A 1 17.29 -3.28 -7.94
C MET A 1 16.70 -2.02 -7.33
N HIS A 2 17.44 -0.89 -7.23
CA HIS A 2 16.85 0.37 -6.78
C HIS A 2 16.19 1.09 -7.96
N LEU A 3 14.98 1.63 -7.73
CA LEU A 3 14.16 2.29 -8.76
C LEU A 3 13.97 3.77 -8.39
N ASP A 4 14.83 4.64 -8.92
CA ASP A 4 14.86 6.08 -8.59
C ASP A 4 13.58 6.84 -8.99
N ASN A 5 12.80 6.29 -9.90
CA ASN A 5 11.54 6.86 -10.37
C ASN A 5 10.29 6.24 -9.72
N VAL A 6 10.45 5.41 -8.68
CA VAL A 6 9.36 4.78 -7.93
C VAL A 6 9.35 5.27 -6.49
N GLY A 7 8.26 5.88 -6.06
CA GLY A 7 7.97 6.12 -4.66
C GLY A 7 7.03 5.06 -4.09
N ALA A 8 6.98 4.92 -2.78
CA ALA A 8 6.11 3.96 -2.11
C ALA A 8 5.20 4.64 -1.09
N VAL A 9 3.97 4.16 -0.98
CA VAL A 9 3.04 4.51 0.09
C VAL A 9 2.64 3.26 0.87
N ILE A 10 2.84 3.31 2.18
CA ILE A 10 2.33 2.32 3.12
C ILE A 10 1.01 2.85 3.67
N LEU A 11 -0.09 2.13 3.41
CA LEU A 11 -1.42 2.51 3.88
C LEU A 11 -1.60 2.05 5.33
N ALA A 12 -1.69 3.01 6.26
CA ALA A 12 -1.87 2.77 7.69
C ALA A 12 -3.17 3.42 8.24
N GLY A 13 -4.04 3.93 7.38
CA GLY A 13 -5.22 4.74 7.71
C GLY A 13 -6.53 3.95 7.90
N GLY A 14 -6.52 2.73 8.45
CA GLY A 14 -7.75 1.95 8.66
C GLY A 14 -8.37 2.15 10.05
N CYS A 15 -9.72 2.10 10.17
CA CYS A 15 -10.41 1.97 11.46
C CYS A 15 -10.21 0.56 12.02
N ALA A 16 -9.28 0.39 12.95
CA ALA A 16 -8.93 -0.91 13.56
C ALA A 16 -9.96 -1.35 14.63
N THR A 17 -11.25 -1.41 14.30
CA THR A 17 -12.31 -1.78 15.23
C THR A 17 -12.21 -3.21 15.77
N ARG A 18 -11.54 -4.12 15.02
CA ARG A 18 -11.39 -5.55 15.35
C ARG A 18 -10.15 -5.89 16.18
N MET A 19 -9.18 -4.97 16.31
CA MET A 19 -7.96 -5.11 17.11
C MET A 19 -8.02 -4.26 18.38
N GLY A 20 -9.21 -4.15 19.02
CA GLY A 20 -9.36 -3.35 20.26
C GLY A 20 -9.16 -1.85 20.08
N GLY A 21 -9.22 -1.32 18.84
CA GLY A 21 -8.97 0.12 18.56
C GLY A 21 -7.50 0.47 18.35
N GLU A 22 -6.58 -0.47 18.50
CA GLU A 22 -5.16 -0.26 18.23
C GLU A 22 -4.90 0.10 16.77
N ASP A 23 -3.90 0.95 16.54
CA ASP A 23 -3.46 1.29 15.19
C ASP A 23 -2.65 0.14 14.61
N LYS A 24 -3.19 -0.50 13.56
CA LYS A 24 -2.58 -1.71 12.96
C LYS A 24 -1.11 -1.51 12.56
N GLY A 25 -0.77 -0.33 12.03
CA GLY A 25 0.61 -0.05 11.63
C GLY A 25 1.59 -0.07 12.79
N LEU A 26 1.11 0.21 14.02
CA LEU A 26 1.92 0.22 15.24
C LEU A 26 1.90 -1.12 15.99
N VAL A 27 1.02 -2.06 15.62
CA VAL A 27 1.03 -3.42 16.17
C VAL A 27 2.37 -4.09 15.89
N CYS A 28 2.95 -4.71 16.93
CA CYS A 28 4.26 -5.34 16.84
C CYS A 28 4.16 -6.82 16.47
N LEU A 29 4.92 -7.21 15.44
CA LEU A 29 5.18 -8.59 15.08
C LEU A 29 6.64 -8.92 15.38
N LYS A 30 6.92 -9.82 16.34
CA LYS A 30 8.28 -10.10 16.85
C LYS A 30 9.03 -8.82 17.25
N GLY A 31 8.38 -7.96 18.07
CA GLY A 31 8.98 -6.73 18.60
C GLY A 31 9.14 -5.58 17.59
N LYS A 32 8.71 -5.74 16.32
CA LYS A 32 8.82 -4.69 15.29
C LYS A 32 7.44 -4.29 14.78
N PRO A 33 7.07 -2.99 14.75
CA PRO A 33 5.82 -2.51 14.18
C PRO A 33 5.61 -2.99 12.73
N LEU A 34 4.37 -3.33 12.37
CA LEU A 34 4.04 -3.79 11.01
C LEU A 34 4.44 -2.79 9.92
N VAL A 35 4.24 -1.50 10.17
CA VAL A 35 4.65 -0.42 9.27
C VAL A 35 6.16 -0.42 9.01
N CYS A 36 6.97 -0.67 10.05
CA CYS A 36 8.44 -0.73 9.90
C CYS A 36 8.87 -1.94 9.07
N ARG A 37 8.17 -3.08 9.18
CA ARG A 37 8.44 -4.26 8.34
C ARG A 37 8.16 -3.99 6.87
N ALA A 38 7.08 -3.28 6.56
CA ALA A 38 6.79 -2.85 5.20
C ALA A 38 7.84 -1.85 4.69
N ALA A 39 8.19 -0.85 5.50
CA ALA A 39 9.18 0.16 5.15
C ALA A 39 10.56 -0.44 4.85
N GLU A 40 11.05 -1.38 5.66
CA GLU A 40 12.33 -2.05 5.45
C GLU A 40 12.43 -2.83 4.14
N LYS A 41 11.31 -3.34 3.63
CA LYS A 41 11.27 -4.00 2.32
C LYS A 41 11.21 -3.01 1.16
N LEU A 42 10.62 -1.84 1.36
CA LEU A 42 10.41 -0.84 0.33
C LEU A 42 11.61 0.12 0.18
N MET A 43 12.23 0.54 1.29
CA MET A 43 13.35 1.49 1.29
C MET A 43 14.55 1.08 0.40
N PRO A 44 14.95 -0.20 0.31
CA PRO A 44 16.05 -0.59 -0.58
C PRO A 44 15.70 -0.54 -2.06
N VAL A 45 14.40 -0.49 -2.42
CA VAL A 45 13.91 -0.60 -3.80
C VAL A 45 13.37 0.74 -4.32
N CYS A 46 12.72 1.52 -3.46
CA CYS A 46 12.03 2.76 -3.82
C CYS A 46 12.84 4.00 -3.43
N ALA A 47 12.78 5.05 -4.25
CA ALA A 47 13.46 6.32 -4.00
C ALA A 47 12.99 7.00 -2.70
N HIS A 48 11.69 6.93 -2.43
CA HIS A 48 11.06 7.50 -1.24
C HIS A 48 9.97 6.58 -0.73
N VAL A 49 9.80 6.53 0.61
CA VAL A 49 8.73 5.78 1.26
C VAL A 49 7.98 6.72 2.19
N VAL A 50 6.66 6.81 2.02
CA VAL A 50 5.77 7.57 2.91
C VAL A 50 4.72 6.66 3.53
N VAL A 51 4.22 7.05 4.70
CA VAL A 51 3.11 6.38 5.38
C VAL A 51 1.87 7.27 5.28
N SER A 52 0.79 6.77 4.72
CA SER A 52 -0.51 7.44 4.76
C SER A 52 -1.22 7.03 6.05
N ALA A 53 -1.40 7.99 6.97
CA ALA A 53 -2.07 7.81 8.25
C ALA A 53 -2.79 9.10 8.67
N ASN A 54 -3.96 8.95 9.33
CA ASN A 54 -4.76 10.08 9.79
C ASN A 54 -4.81 10.18 11.33
N ARG A 55 -4.14 9.27 12.05
CA ARG A 55 -4.06 9.25 13.51
C ARG A 55 -2.68 8.78 13.95
N ASN A 56 -2.35 8.96 15.21
CA ASN A 56 -1.06 8.56 15.80
C ASN A 56 0.17 9.07 15.04
N LEU A 57 0.06 10.23 14.36
CA LEU A 57 1.11 10.77 13.48
C LEU A 57 2.44 10.94 14.19
N ALA A 58 2.42 11.34 15.47
CA ALA A 58 3.62 11.50 16.29
C ALA A 58 4.35 10.15 16.48
N ALA A 59 3.60 9.05 16.67
CA ALA A 59 4.17 7.72 16.83
C ALA A 59 4.88 7.25 15.54
N TYR A 60 4.26 7.44 14.38
CA TYR A 60 4.89 7.10 13.10
C TYR A 60 6.16 7.93 12.83
N ARG A 61 6.12 9.24 13.13
CA ARG A 61 7.30 10.11 13.00
C ARG A 61 8.42 9.73 13.96
N ALA A 62 8.09 9.30 15.18
CA ALA A 62 9.07 8.79 16.16
C ALA A 62 9.79 7.52 15.68
N LEU A 63 9.17 6.74 14.76
CA LEU A 63 9.80 5.61 14.09
C LEU A 63 10.70 6.02 12.90
N GLY A 64 10.91 7.32 12.67
CA GLY A 64 11.70 7.84 11.54
C GLY A 64 10.98 7.80 10.18
N LEU A 65 9.65 7.63 10.16
CA LEU A 65 8.87 7.52 8.93
C LEU A 65 8.32 8.88 8.50
N THR A 66 8.35 9.15 7.19
CA THR A 66 7.67 10.31 6.59
C THR A 66 6.17 10.02 6.53
N VAL A 67 5.35 10.89 7.13
CA VAL A 67 3.91 10.68 7.23
C VAL A 67 3.18 11.71 6.38
N VAL A 68 2.24 11.24 5.56
CA VAL A 68 1.27 12.04 4.83
C VAL A 68 -0.14 11.78 5.39
N THR A 69 -0.95 12.82 5.44
CA THR A 69 -2.35 12.76 5.90
C THR A 69 -3.28 12.95 4.71
N ASP A 70 -4.47 12.36 4.77
CA ASP A 70 -5.46 12.57 3.74
C ASP A 70 -5.89 14.04 3.71
N SER A 71 -5.74 14.68 2.56
CA SER A 71 -6.15 16.07 2.33
C SER A 71 -7.66 16.24 2.10
N LEU A 72 -8.36 15.13 1.89
CA LEU A 72 -9.79 15.11 1.59
C LEU A 72 -10.57 14.68 2.84
N GLU A 73 -11.16 15.66 3.56
CA GLU A 73 -11.86 15.44 4.83
C GLU A 73 -13.05 14.45 4.74
N ASN A 74 -13.61 14.23 3.54
CA ASN A 74 -14.82 13.42 3.35
C ASN A 74 -14.62 12.12 2.56
N PHE A 75 -13.39 11.73 2.25
CA PHE A 75 -13.11 10.53 1.46
C PHE A 75 -12.20 9.56 2.21
N PRO A 76 -12.72 8.83 3.23
CA PRO A 76 -11.92 7.84 3.92
C PRO A 76 -11.62 6.66 2.99
N GLY A 77 -10.38 6.17 3.02
CA GLY A 77 -10.02 4.93 2.34
C GLY A 77 -8.73 5.00 1.53
N PRO A 78 -8.33 3.86 0.94
CA PRO A 78 -7.03 3.74 0.30
C PRO A 78 -6.79 4.70 -0.87
N LEU A 79 -7.83 5.08 -1.63
CA LEU A 79 -7.71 6.01 -2.77
C LEU A 79 -7.32 7.42 -2.31
N ALA A 80 -7.82 7.89 -1.15
CA ALA A 80 -7.42 9.18 -0.57
C ALA A 80 -5.94 9.14 -0.15
N GLY A 81 -5.51 8.04 0.48
CA GLY A 81 -4.11 7.83 0.82
C GLY A 81 -3.19 7.80 -0.41
N TRP A 82 -3.65 7.25 -1.53
CA TRP A 82 -2.90 7.29 -2.79
C TRP A 82 -2.75 8.72 -3.32
N LEU A 83 -3.82 9.53 -3.29
CA LEU A 83 -3.75 10.93 -3.73
C LEU A 83 -2.77 11.72 -2.87
N SER A 84 -2.87 11.61 -1.54
CA SER A 84 -1.98 12.31 -0.62
C SER A 84 -0.51 11.91 -0.82
N ALA A 85 -0.26 10.63 -1.08
CA ALA A 85 1.08 10.15 -1.41
C ALA A 85 1.58 10.69 -2.76
N MET A 86 0.72 10.73 -3.80
CA MET A 86 1.07 11.29 -5.11
C MET A 86 1.32 12.80 -5.07
N ASP A 87 0.72 13.51 -4.12
CA ASP A 87 0.98 14.94 -3.89
C ASP A 87 2.33 15.18 -3.19
N ALA A 88 2.72 14.27 -2.30
CA ALA A 88 3.97 14.36 -1.54
C ALA A 88 5.19 13.82 -2.30
N LEU A 89 4.97 12.81 -3.17
CA LEU A 89 6.03 12.15 -3.94
C LEU A 89 6.17 12.78 -5.34
N THR A 90 7.41 12.98 -5.79
CA THR A 90 7.71 13.55 -7.12
C THR A 90 8.04 12.48 -8.17
N THR A 91 8.03 11.21 -7.80
CA THR A 91 8.37 10.07 -8.65
C THR A 91 7.30 9.79 -9.72
N ASP A 92 7.68 9.19 -10.86
CA ASP A 92 6.78 8.88 -11.97
C ASP A 92 5.78 7.78 -11.63
N TYR A 93 6.17 6.89 -10.71
CA TYR A 93 5.36 5.77 -10.24
C TYR A 93 5.23 5.80 -8.73
N VAL A 94 4.09 5.35 -8.23
CA VAL A 94 3.83 5.17 -6.80
C VAL A 94 3.34 3.74 -6.58
N VAL A 95 4.09 2.96 -5.79
CA VAL A 95 3.65 1.63 -5.34
C VAL A 95 2.96 1.76 -3.98
N SER A 96 1.89 1.02 -3.79
CA SER A 96 1.09 0.97 -2.56
C SER A 96 1.10 -0.42 -1.96
N ILE A 97 1.16 -0.49 -0.64
CA ILE A 97 0.95 -1.70 0.15
C ILE A 97 0.25 -1.34 1.48
N PRO A 98 -0.70 -2.15 1.98
CA PRO A 98 -1.22 -1.99 3.33
C PRO A 98 -0.17 -2.38 4.37
N CYS A 99 -0.13 -1.69 5.51
CA CYS A 99 0.81 -1.97 6.59
C CYS A 99 0.62 -3.37 7.22
N ASP A 100 -0.59 -3.93 7.10
CA ASP A 100 -0.99 -5.22 7.68
C ASP A 100 -0.73 -6.44 6.78
N VAL A 101 0.05 -6.27 5.70
CA VAL A 101 0.52 -7.34 4.80
C VAL A 101 2.06 -7.49 4.92
N PRO A 102 2.60 -8.01 6.04
CA PRO A 102 4.04 -7.98 6.31
C PRO A 102 4.88 -8.95 5.46
N PHE A 103 4.24 -9.93 4.83
CA PHE A 103 4.92 -11.02 4.14
C PHE A 103 5.00 -10.86 2.62
N PHE A 104 4.56 -9.71 2.07
CA PHE A 104 4.63 -9.51 0.62
C PHE A 104 6.04 -9.78 0.07
N PRO A 105 6.14 -10.38 -1.15
CA PRO A 105 7.42 -10.79 -1.72
C PRO A 105 8.35 -9.58 -1.98
N ALA A 106 9.65 -9.78 -1.80
CA ALA A 106 10.64 -8.71 -2.00
C ALA A 106 10.68 -8.20 -3.45
N ASP A 107 10.34 -9.06 -4.41
CA ASP A 107 10.32 -8.74 -5.85
C ASP A 107 8.98 -8.14 -6.33
N MET A 108 8.02 -7.90 -5.43
CA MET A 108 6.70 -7.37 -5.78
C MET A 108 6.80 -6.03 -6.53
N VAL A 109 7.60 -5.10 -6.03
CA VAL A 109 7.76 -3.77 -6.62
C VAL A 109 8.32 -3.89 -8.04
N GLU A 110 9.37 -4.68 -8.22
CA GLU A 110 10.05 -4.87 -9.51
C GLU A 110 9.13 -5.52 -10.54
N LYS A 111 8.33 -6.53 -10.13
CA LYS A 111 7.36 -7.19 -11.02
C LYS A 111 6.21 -6.27 -11.44
N LEU A 112 5.67 -5.48 -10.51
CA LEU A 112 4.63 -4.49 -10.83
C LEU A 112 5.18 -3.40 -11.75
N TYR A 113 6.40 -2.93 -11.49
CA TYR A 113 7.09 -1.94 -12.32
C TYR A 113 7.29 -2.46 -13.75
N ALA A 114 7.88 -3.63 -13.90
CA ALA A 114 8.11 -4.25 -15.21
C ALA A 114 6.81 -4.44 -16.00
N ALA A 115 5.77 -4.94 -15.34
CA ALA A 115 4.46 -5.14 -15.98
C ALA A 115 3.83 -3.83 -16.45
N LEU A 116 3.94 -2.76 -15.66
CA LEU A 116 3.37 -1.46 -16.00
C LEU A 116 4.20 -0.74 -17.08
N VAL A 117 5.52 -0.83 -17.05
CA VAL A 117 6.40 -0.25 -18.08
C VAL A 117 6.16 -0.92 -19.44
N ALA A 118 5.95 -2.24 -19.46
CA ALA A 118 5.61 -2.98 -20.68
C ALA A 118 4.25 -2.60 -21.30
N ARG A 119 3.40 -1.89 -20.57
CA ARG A 119 2.05 -1.49 -20.99
C ARG A 119 1.87 0.03 -20.85
N PRO A 120 2.42 0.84 -21.76
CA PRO A 120 2.35 2.31 -21.69
C PRO A 120 0.92 2.84 -21.80
N ASP A 121 0.00 2.06 -22.35
CA ASP A 121 -1.45 2.32 -22.44
C ASP A 121 -2.18 2.17 -21.09
N LYS A 122 -1.55 1.61 -20.05
CA LYS A 122 -2.15 1.33 -18.74
C LYS A 122 -1.72 2.32 -17.67
N ALA A 123 -2.67 2.70 -16.82
CA ALA A 123 -2.45 3.64 -15.73
C ALA A 123 -1.93 2.97 -14.45
N CYS A 124 -2.18 1.67 -14.28
CA CYS A 124 -1.83 0.92 -13.06
C CYS A 124 -1.60 -0.56 -13.32
N ALA A 125 -0.87 -1.18 -12.38
CA ALA A 125 -0.71 -2.61 -12.25
C ALA A 125 -1.01 -3.01 -10.80
N ALA A 126 -1.63 -4.17 -10.56
CA ALA A 126 -1.96 -4.64 -9.21
C ALA A 126 -1.72 -6.14 -9.07
N VAL A 127 -1.51 -6.56 -7.84
CA VAL A 127 -1.25 -7.94 -7.49
C VAL A 127 -2.52 -8.80 -7.62
N ARG A 128 -2.37 -9.99 -8.19
CA ARG A 128 -3.30 -11.12 -8.07
C ARG A 128 -2.54 -12.26 -7.39
N ALA A 129 -2.95 -12.69 -6.21
CA ALA A 129 -2.27 -13.74 -5.45
C ALA A 129 -3.17 -14.97 -5.35
N GLY A 130 -2.66 -16.14 -5.74
CA GLY A 130 -3.44 -17.37 -5.77
C GLY A 130 -4.75 -17.26 -6.57
N GLY A 131 -4.79 -16.41 -7.61
CA GLY A 131 -5.98 -16.11 -8.41
C GLY A 131 -6.88 -15.00 -7.84
N PHE A 132 -6.63 -14.49 -6.63
CA PHE A 132 -7.45 -13.48 -5.96
C PHE A 132 -6.82 -12.08 -6.04
N PRO A 133 -7.58 -11.05 -6.49
CA PRO A 133 -7.12 -9.66 -6.52
C PRO A 133 -6.69 -9.15 -5.14
N GLN A 134 -5.54 -8.45 -5.10
CA GLN A 134 -5.03 -7.71 -3.95
C GLN A 134 -4.99 -6.21 -4.31
N PRO A 135 -6.14 -5.53 -4.33
CA PRO A 135 -6.26 -4.23 -5.00
C PRO A 135 -5.43 -3.11 -4.35
N THR A 136 -5.11 -3.21 -3.07
CA THR A 136 -4.29 -2.23 -2.35
C THR A 136 -2.78 -2.47 -2.50
N ALA A 137 -2.38 -3.66 -3.00
CA ALA A 137 -1.03 -3.96 -3.43
C ALA A 137 -0.90 -3.63 -4.94
N ALA A 138 -0.64 -2.38 -5.26
CA ALA A 138 -0.71 -1.86 -6.63
C ALA A 138 0.37 -0.83 -6.90
N MET A 139 0.73 -0.67 -8.17
CA MET A 139 1.57 0.42 -8.66
C MET A 139 0.78 1.28 -9.65
N MET A 140 0.85 2.58 -9.50
CA MET A 140 0.18 3.55 -10.34
C MET A 140 1.20 4.47 -11.01
N ARG A 141 0.93 4.88 -12.26
CA ARG A 141 1.61 6.04 -12.83
C ARG A 141 1.14 7.30 -12.11
N ARG A 142 2.01 8.27 -11.89
CA ARG A 142 1.64 9.56 -11.30
C ARG A 142 0.55 10.27 -12.12
N THR A 143 0.52 10.08 -13.42
CA THR A 143 -0.52 10.61 -14.32
C THR A 143 -1.93 10.11 -14.00
N ALA A 144 -2.07 9.00 -13.27
CA ALA A 144 -3.35 8.47 -12.81
C ALA A 144 -4.02 9.30 -11.71
N ARG A 145 -3.29 10.25 -11.09
CA ARG A 145 -3.78 11.09 -9.99
C ARG A 145 -5.12 11.78 -10.32
N SER A 146 -5.23 12.40 -11.49
CA SER A 146 -6.46 13.09 -11.89
C SER A 146 -7.64 12.16 -12.06
N SER A 147 -7.42 10.96 -12.59
CA SER A 147 -8.44 9.91 -12.72
C SER A 147 -8.93 9.39 -11.36
N ILE A 148 -8.03 9.20 -10.38
CA ILE A 148 -8.41 8.84 -9.01
C ILE A 148 -9.26 9.94 -8.37
N ALA A 149 -8.83 11.21 -8.50
CA ALA A 149 -9.56 12.35 -7.95
C ALA A 149 -10.97 12.47 -8.55
N GLN A 150 -11.11 12.30 -9.87
CA GLN A 150 -12.41 12.30 -10.55
C GLN A 150 -13.31 11.14 -10.12
N TYR A 151 -12.73 9.96 -9.87
CA TYR A 151 -13.45 8.78 -9.39
C TYR A 151 -14.03 9.03 -8.00
N LEU A 152 -13.22 9.57 -7.08
CA LEU A 152 -13.67 9.97 -5.75
C LEU A 152 -14.73 11.09 -5.79
N ALA A 153 -14.58 12.09 -6.67
CA ALA A 153 -15.55 13.18 -6.83
C ALA A 153 -16.94 12.70 -7.29
N LYS A 154 -17.04 11.52 -7.90
CA LYS A 154 -18.31 10.86 -8.25
C LYS A 154 -18.94 10.10 -7.08
N GLY A 155 -18.34 10.13 -5.89
CA GLY A 155 -18.78 9.39 -4.71
C GLY A 155 -18.37 7.91 -4.72
N GLU A 156 -17.49 7.51 -5.62
CA GLU A 156 -16.98 6.16 -5.71
C GLU A 156 -15.72 5.98 -4.84
N HIS A 157 -15.68 4.93 -4.01
CA HIS A 157 -14.58 4.74 -3.04
C HIS A 157 -13.87 3.38 -3.15
N ARG A 158 -14.39 2.47 -4.01
CA ARG A 158 -13.86 1.12 -4.11
C ARG A 158 -12.57 1.09 -4.96
N VAL A 159 -11.45 0.74 -4.33
CA VAL A 159 -10.14 0.60 -5.03
C VAL A 159 -10.26 -0.32 -6.25
N ARG A 160 -10.87 -1.50 -6.08
CA ARG A 160 -11.05 -2.45 -7.17
C ARG A 160 -11.83 -1.85 -8.34
N GLY A 161 -12.91 -1.09 -8.06
CA GLY A 161 -13.70 -0.43 -9.11
C GLY A 161 -12.87 0.58 -9.90
N TRP A 162 -12.03 1.37 -9.22
CA TRP A 162 -11.12 2.28 -9.92
C TRP A 162 -10.10 1.52 -10.77
N LEU A 163 -9.45 0.48 -10.24
CA LEU A 163 -8.48 -0.34 -10.97
C LEU A 163 -9.09 -0.94 -12.25
N GLU A 164 -10.31 -1.46 -12.16
CA GLU A 164 -11.05 -2.01 -13.29
C GLU A 164 -11.36 -0.93 -14.34
N SER A 165 -11.83 0.24 -13.91
CA SER A 165 -12.13 1.38 -14.80
C SER A 165 -10.87 1.96 -15.47
N ALA A 166 -9.71 1.91 -14.80
CA ALA A 166 -8.42 2.34 -15.32
C ALA A 166 -7.74 1.30 -16.23
N GLY A 167 -8.34 0.13 -16.41
CA GLY A 167 -7.79 -0.96 -17.22
C GLY A 167 -6.52 -1.54 -16.63
N CYS A 168 -6.53 -1.90 -15.34
CA CYS A 168 -5.39 -2.40 -14.59
C CYS A 168 -4.73 -3.64 -15.20
N VAL A 169 -3.40 -3.69 -15.17
CA VAL A 169 -2.62 -4.90 -15.43
C VAL A 169 -2.56 -5.73 -14.16
N TRP A 170 -3.08 -6.96 -14.19
CA TRP A 170 -2.96 -7.88 -13.06
C TRP A 170 -1.68 -8.71 -13.17
N VAL A 171 -0.88 -8.67 -12.12
CA VAL A 171 0.40 -9.41 -12.01
C VAL A 171 0.21 -10.57 -11.05
N ASP A 172 0.39 -11.80 -11.57
CA ASP A 172 0.12 -13.01 -10.81
C ASP A 172 1.29 -13.39 -9.89
N PHE A 173 0.92 -13.65 -8.62
CA PHE A 173 1.77 -14.22 -7.58
C PHE A 173 1.12 -15.52 -7.10
N GLY A 174 1.92 -16.60 -7.06
CA GLY A 174 1.39 -17.94 -6.72
C GLY A 174 0.96 -18.06 -5.25
N ASP A 175 1.69 -17.40 -4.34
CA ASP A 175 1.45 -17.52 -2.89
C ASP A 175 0.43 -16.49 -2.39
N LEU A 176 -0.80 -16.94 -2.16
CA LEU A 176 -1.85 -16.14 -1.53
C LEU A 176 -1.49 -15.72 -0.11
N GLN A 177 -0.80 -16.57 0.64
CA GLN A 177 -0.45 -16.31 2.04
C GLN A 177 0.59 -15.20 2.19
N ALA A 178 1.38 -14.93 1.14
CA ALA A 178 2.29 -13.79 1.13
C ALA A 178 1.58 -12.43 1.19
N PHE A 179 0.32 -12.39 0.78
CA PHE A 179 -0.52 -11.18 0.80
C PHE A 179 -1.65 -11.23 1.84
N ALA A 180 -1.58 -12.19 2.79
CA ALA A 180 -2.56 -12.29 3.87
C ALA A 180 -2.42 -11.07 4.83
N ASN A 181 -3.57 -10.48 5.15
CA ASN A 181 -3.64 -9.39 6.13
C ASN A 181 -3.60 -9.94 7.56
N ILE A 182 -3.08 -9.15 8.48
CA ILE A 182 -3.18 -9.39 9.92
C ILE A 182 -4.29 -8.48 10.46
N ASN A 183 -5.48 -9.05 10.73
CA ASN A 183 -6.67 -8.32 11.17
C ASN A 183 -7.12 -8.70 12.57
N THR A 184 -6.69 -9.85 13.10
CA THR A 184 -7.10 -10.39 14.40
C THR A 184 -5.89 -10.80 15.24
N PRO A 185 -6.04 -10.93 16.58
CA PRO A 185 -4.99 -11.46 17.45
C PRO A 185 -4.54 -12.88 17.06
N GLU A 186 -5.47 -13.73 16.57
CA GLU A 186 -5.17 -15.08 16.13
C GLU A 186 -4.29 -15.09 14.87
N GLU A 187 -4.59 -14.20 13.90
CA GLU A 187 -3.76 -14.01 12.70
C GLU A 187 -2.37 -13.46 13.07
N LEU A 188 -2.29 -12.56 14.05
CA LEU A 188 -1.02 -12.06 14.59
C LEU A 188 -0.22 -13.20 15.25
N ALA A 189 -0.87 -14.06 16.04
CA ALA A 189 -0.22 -15.21 16.67
C ALA A 189 0.32 -16.19 15.61
N ALA A 190 -0.45 -16.48 14.56
CA ALA A 190 -0.01 -17.29 13.44
C ALA A 190 1.18 -16.65 12.68
N ALA A 191 1.14 -15.33 12.49
CA ALA A 191 2.24 -14.58 11.88
C ALA A 191 3.53 -14.64 12.72
N HIS A 192 3.41 -14.64 14.05
CA HIS A 192 4.54 -14.85 14.96
C HIS A 192 5.24 -16.19 14.76
N GLN A 193 4.49 -17.26 14.48
CA GLN A 193 5.03 -18.58 14.21
C GLN A 193 5.73 -18.66 12.83
N ARG A 194 5.24 -17.91 11.85
CA ARG A 194 5.82 -17.87 10.49
C ARG A 194 7.22 -17.24 10.42
N LEU A 195 7.59 -16.43 11.42
CA LEU A 195 8.89 -15.75 11.51
C LEU A 195 9.91 -16.49 12.40
N VAL A 196 9.74 -17.77 12.62
CA VAL A 196 10.71 -18.62 13.36
C VAL A 196 11.86 -19.02 12.46
#